data_bb66cc6e71106002fe99719ba5c75cc2
#
_entry.id   bb66cc6e71106002fe99719ba5c75cc2
#
_cell.length_a   1.000
_cell.length_b   1.000
_cell.length_c   1.000
_cell.angle_alpha   90.00
_cell.angle_beta   90.00
_cell.angle_gamma   90.00
#
_symmetry.space_group_name_H-M   'P 1'
#
loop_
_entity.id
_entity.type
_entity.pdbx_description
1 polymer ?
#
loop_
_entity_poly.entity_id
_entity_poly.type
_entity_poly.pdbx_seq_one_letter_code
_entity_poly.pdbx_strand_id
1 'polypeptide(L)'
;MAEVLAVRNVHEQYGFRFADVTLRFPDYDGQELDCRVLLSTLQSEAPALTVDESRRLYEAVLEDYAHISTKKERMKALRSDAYYNALQIKYAYAVTCHKAQGGQWRRVFIDQGYLPPDALGVSYLRWLYTAFTRTSDRLYLVNWPEEQRVTAP
;
A
#
# COMPACT_ATOMS: atom_id res chain seq x y z
N MET A 1 4.79 8.02 -0.48
CA MET A 1 4.76 7.26 0.80
C MET A 1 4.47 8.23 1.93
N ALA A 2 4.03 7.74 3.12
CA ALA A 2 3.76 8.62 4.26
C ALA A 2 4.50 8.11 5.50
N GLU A 3 4.88 9.03 6.39
CA GLU A 3 5.40 8.74 7.71
C GLU A 3 4.27 8.85 8.73
N VAL A 4 4.20 7.91 9.68
CA VAL A 4 3.24 7.97 10.77
C VAL A 4 3.84 8.79 11.90
N LEU A 5 3.27 9.96 12.18
CA LEU A 5 3.72 10.85 13.26
C LEU A 5 3.08 10.51 14.60
N ALA A 6 1.80 10.13 14.58
CA ALA A 6 1.06 9.77 15.78
C ALA A 6 0.02 8.70 15.49
N VAL A 7 -0.23 7.85 16.48
CA VAL A 7 -1.30 6.84 16.47
C VAL A 7 -2.15 7.05 17.71
N ARG A 8 -3.46 7.17 17.54
CA ARG A 8 -4.44 7.42 18.60
C ARG A 8 -5.66 6.51 18.41
N ASN A 9 -6.44 6.33 19.47
CA ASN A 9 -7.75 5.69 19.41
C ASN A 9 -7.75 4.35 18.67
N VAL A 10 -6.80 3.46 19.00
CA VAL A 10 -6.80 2.10 18.46
C VAL A 10 -7.98 1.34 19.05
N HIS A 11 -8.88 0.86 18.18
CA HIS A 11 -10.10 0.15 18.60
C HIS A 11 -10.55 -0.84 17.55
N GLU A 12 -11.49 -1.68 17.92
CA GLU A 12 -12.16 -2.63 17.03
C GLU A 12 -13.61 -2.18 16.78
N GLN A 13 -14.01 -2.17 15.51
CA GLN A 13 -15.37 -1.86 15.07
C GLN A 13 -15.70 -2.68 13.82
N TYR A 14 -16.92 -3.16 13.69
CA TYR A 14 -17.39 -3.98 12.57
C TYR A 14 -16.54 -5.24 12.29
N GLY A 15 -15.84 -5.76 13.33
CA GLY A 15 -14.91 -6.89 13.19
C GLY A 15 -13.58 -6.54 12.51
N PHE A 16 -13.23 -5.25 12.43
CA PHE A 16 -11.96 -4.73 11.93
C PHE A 16 -11.29 -3.82 12.94
N ARG A 17 -9.96 -3.75 12.88
CA ARG A 17 -9.16 -2.86 13.73
C ARG A 17 -8.89 -1.55 13.02
N PHE A 18 -9.14 -0.45 13.71
CA PHE A 18 -8.94 0.91 13.24
C PHE A 18 -8.04 1.70 14.17
N ALA A 19 -7.46 2.78 13.66
CA ALA A 19 -6.81 3.81 14.46
C ALA A 19 -7.00 5.18 13.81
N ASP A 20 -6.96 6.22 14.61
CA ASP A 20 -6.82 7.58 14.13
C ASP A 20 -5.33 7.92 14.11
N VAL A 21 -4.82 8.40 12.98
CA VAL A 21 -3.39 8.66 12.78
C VAL A 21 -3.15 10.04 12.21
N THR A 22 -1.98 10.60 12.53
CA THR A 22 -1.43 11.75 11.81
C THR A 22 -0.34 11.22 10.88
N LEU A 23 -0.53 11.43 9.58
CA LEU A 23 0.40 11.07 8.52
C LEU A 23 1.10 12.31 7.98
N ARG A 24 2.41 12.22 7.72
CA ARG A 24 3.16 13.23 6.99
C ARG A 24 3.60 12.68 5.65
N PHE A 25 3.45 13.48 4.61
CA PHE A 25 3.82 13.13 3.23
C PHE A 25 5.08 13.89 2.80
N PRO A 26 6.29 13.29 2.93
CA PRO A 26 7.55 13.96 2.56
C PRO A 26 7.59 14.40 1.08
N ASP A 27 6.96 13.62 0.19
CA ASP A 27 6.89 13.89 -1.25
C ASP A 27 5.93 15.05 -1.61
N TYR A 28 5.20 15.60 -0.62
CA TYR A 28 4.25 16.70 -0.77
C TYR A 28 4.53 17.81 0.23
N ASP A 29 5.75 18.32 0.21
CA ASP A 29 6.21 19.43 1.06
C ASP A 29 5.98 19.20 2.56
N GLY A 30 5.93 17.94 2.99
CA GLY A 30 5.71 17.56 4.39
C GLY A 30 4.28 17.81 4.89
N GLN A 31 3.30 17.90 3.99
CA GLN A 31 1.89 18.05 4.38
C GLN A 31 1.48 16.96 5.36
N GLU A 32 0.71 17.36 6.37
CA GLU A 32 0.17 16.46 7.38
C GLU A 32 -1.33 16.24 7.18
N LEU A 33 -1.78 15.02 7.47
CA LEU A 33 -3.17 14.60 7.36
C LEU A 33 -3.57 13.80 8.59
N ASP A 34 -4.58 14.25 9.29
CA ASP A 34 -5.28 13.46 10.30
C ASP A 34 -6.37 12.62 9.61
N CYS A 35 -6.28 11.31 9.77
CA CYS A 35 -7.24 10.41 9.13
C CYS A 35 -7.42 9.11 9.93
N ARG A 36 -8.50 8.39 9.63
CA ARG A 36 -8.72 7.03 10.11
C ARG A 36 -8.07 6.02 9.17
N VAL A 37 -7.39 5.04 9.75
CA VAL A 37 -6.76 3.94 9.01
C VAL A 37 -7.32 2.59 9.44
N LEU A 38 -7.31 1.65 8.51
CA LEU A 38 -7.69 0.26 8.73
C LEU A 38 -6.43 -0.57 9.00
N LEU A 39 -6.21 -0.93 10.28
CA LEU A 39 -5.02 -1.68 10.71
C LEU A 39 -5.06 -3.16 10.30
N SER A 40 -6.26 -3.73 10.11
CA SER A 40 -6.39 -5.16 9.73
C SER A 40 -5.67 -5.47 8.42
N THR A 41 -5.53 -4.50 7.52
CA THR A 41 -4.80 -4.68 6.26
C THR A 41 -3.29 -4.84 6.43
N LEU A 42 -2.69 -4.40 7.55
CA LEU A 42 -1.25 -4.54 7.79
C LEU A 42 -0.80 -6.00 7.89
N GLN A 43 -1.66 -6.87 8.44
CA GLN A 43 -1.36 -8.29 8.67
C GLN A 43 -1.83 -9.20 7.53
N SER A 44 -2.63 -8.67 6.60
CA SER A 44 -3.12 -9.42 5.44
C SER A 44 -2.02 -9.55 4.38
N GLU A 45 -1.92 -10.70 3.71
CA GLU A 45 -1.07 -10.87 2.52
C GLU A 45 -1.65 -10.14 1.30
N ALA A 46 -2.97 -9.99 1.24
CA ALA A 46 -3.64 -9.26 0.18
C ALA A 46 -3.27 -7.76 0.19
N PRO A 47 -3.20 -7.10 -0.97
CA PRO A 47 -2.82 -5.67 -1.05
C PRO A 47 -3.84 -4.72 -0.41
N ALA A 48 -5.07 -5.17 -0.25
CA ALA A 48 -6.21 -4.46 0.35
C ALA A 48 -7.17 -5.47 0.99
N LEU A 49 -8.29 -5.03 1.54
CA LEU A 49 -9.37 -5.94 1.92
C LEU A 49 -9.80 -6.80 0.74
N THR A 50 -10.06 -8.06 0.99
CA THR A 50 -10.70 -8.95 0.02
C THR A 50 -12.09 -8.46 -0.35
N VAL A 51 -12.66 -8.99 -1.42
CA VAL A 51 -14.02 -8.64 -1.84
C VAL A 51 -15.05 -8.94 -0.73
N ASP A 52 -14.90 -10.08 -0.05
CA ASP A 52 -15.80 -10.48 1.03
C ASP A 52 -15.65 -9.61 2.27
N GLU A 53 -14.42 -9.26 2.65
CA GLU A 53 -14.15 -8.33 3.77
C GLU A 53 -14.68 -6.93 3.47
N SER A 54 -14.49 -6.43 2.26
CA SER A 54 -15.01 -5.14 1.82
C SER A 54 -16.53 -5.11 1.86
N ARG A 55 -17.16 -6.22 1.46
CA ARG A 55 -18.62 -6.39 1.52
C ARG A 55 -19.12 -6.39 2.96
N ARG A 56 -18.46 -7.16 3.84
CA ARG A 56 -18.81 -7.20 5.27
C ARG A 56 -18.73 -5.80 5.91
N LEU A 57 -17.64 -5.06 5.64
CA LEU A 57 -17.49 -3.70 6.14
C LEU A 57 -18.60 -2.79 5.60
N TYR A 58 -18.89 -2.87 4.30
CA TYR A 58 -19.96 -2.10 3.67
C TYR A 58 -21.32 -2.37 4.32
N GLU A 59 -21.69 -3.64 4.48
CA GLU A 59 -22.98 -4.07 5.06
C GLU A 59 -23.09 -3.61 6.52
N ALA A 60 -22.04 -3.81 7.31
CA ALA A 60 -22.02 -3.43 8.72
C ALA A 60 -22.14 -1.91 8.93
N VAL A 61 -21.41 -1.11 8.17
CA VAL A 61 -21.52 0.37 8.24
C VAL A 61 -22.90 0.82 7.72
N LEU A 62 -23.45 0.15 6.72
CA LEU A 62 -24.75 0.51 6.16
C LEU A 62 -25.91 0.28 7.16
N GLU A 63 -25.77 -0.70 8.09
CA GLU A 63 -26.75 -0.95 9.16
C GLU A 63 -26.89 0.25 10.09
N ASP A 64 -25.84 0.98 10.41
CA ASP A 64 -25.90 2.19 11.25
C ASP A 64 -26.79 3.27 10.63
N TYR A 65 -26.93 3.27 9.33
CA TYR A 65 -27.76 4.19 8.56
C TYR A 65 -29.15 3.63 8.21
N ALA A 66 -29.57 2.49 8.80
CA ALA A 66 -30.88 1.89 8.53
C ALA A 66 -32.06 2.81 8.86
N HIS A 67 -31.87 3.72 9.83
CA HIS A 67 -32.86 4.73 10.23
C HIS A 67 -33.16 5.77 9.14
N ILE A 68 -32.28 5.93 8.15
CA ILE A 68 -32.48 6.84 7.02
C ILE A 68 -33.39 6.14 5.99
N SER A 69 -34.59 6.66 5.78
CA SER A 69 -35.60 6.05 4.91
C SER A 69 -35.24 6.08 3.43
N THR A 70 -34.60 7.14 2.96
CA THR A 70 -34.27 7.34 1.55
C THR A 70 -32.93 6.69 1.18
N LYS A 71 -32.95 5.75 0.22
CA LYS A 71 -31.73 5.09 -0.27
C LYS A 71 -30.62 6.07 -0.70
N LYS A 72 -31.02 7.19 -1.35
CA LYS A 72 -30.05 8.21 -1.82
C LYS A 72 -29.32 8.89 -0.66
N GLU A 73 -30.04 9.24 0.40
CA GLU A 73 -29.45 9.87 1.60
C GLU A 73 -28.60 8.88 2.38
N ARG A 74 -29.04 7.63 2.51
CA ARG A 74 -28.27 6.55 3.13
C ARG A 74 -26.93 6.34 2.42
N MET A 75 -26.93 6.31 1.10
CA MET A 75 -25.68 6.18 0.31
C MET A 75 -24.79 7.41 0.42
N LYS A 76 -25.38 8.62 0.58
CA LYS A 76 -24.60 9.83 0.82
C LYS A 76 -23.93 9.78 2.20
N ALA A 77 -24.66 9.37 3.24
CA ALA A 77 -24.12 9.21 4.60
C ALA A 77 -22.97 8.20 4.62
N LEU A 78 -23.14 7.02 4.00
CA LEU A 78 -22.10 6.00 3.88
C LEU A 78 -20.83 6.54 3.20
N ARG A 79 -20.96 7.29 2.11
CA ARG A 79 -19.81 7.87 1.40
C ARG A 79 -19.05 8.91 2.23
N SER A 80 -19.65 9.45 3.26
CA SER A 80 -19.02 10.41 4.18
C SER A 80 -18.62 9.75 5.50
N ASP A 81 -18.87 8.45 5.66
CA ASP A 81 -18.57 7.72 6.89
C ASP A 81 -17.06 7.51 7.05
N ALA A 82 -16.56 7.76 8.26
CA ALA A 82 -15.13 7.68 8.55
C ALA A 82 -14.57 6.26 8.58
N TYR A 83 -15.37 5.25 8.89
CA TYR A 83 -14.96 3.84 8.88
C TYR A 83 -14.99 3.27 7.47
N TYR A 84 -16.03 3.60 6.71
CA TYR A 84 -16.11 3.17 5.32
C TYR A 84 -14.99 3.77 4.46
N ASN A 85 -14.57 5.00 4.75
CA ASN A 85 -13.47 5.70 4.06
C ASN A 85 -12.12 5.55 4.75
N ALA A 86 -12.00 4.69 5.77
CA ALA A 86 -10.74 4.47 6.44
C ALA A 86 -9.65 4.04 5.45
N LEU A 87 -8.49 4.68 5.51
CA LEU A 87 -7.39 4.36 4.60
C LEU A 87 -6.87 2.95 4.86
N GLN A 88 -6.82 2.14 3.82
CA GLN A 88 -6.20 0.83 3.86
C GLN A 88 -4.69 1.01 3.71
N ILE A 89 -3.95 0.65 4.75
CA ILE A 89 -2.51 0.91 4.84
C ILE A 89 -1.70 -0.39 4.78
N LYS A 90 -0.48 -0.28 4.29
CA LYS A 90 0.54 -1.34 4.28
C LYS A 90 1.88 -0.77 4.75
N TYR A 91 2.72 -1.62 5.30
CA TYR A 91 4.09 -1.23 5.56
C TYR A 91 4.82 -0.88 4.27
N ALA A 92 5.63 0.17 4.31
CA ALA A 92 6.40 0.66 3.17
C ALA A 92 7.89 0.31 3.28
N TYR A 93 8.23 -0.82 3.90
CA TYR A 93 9.62 -1.31 3.98
C TYR A 93 10.16 -1.78 2.64
N ALA A 94 9.27 -2.27 1.78
CA ALA A 94 9.56 -2.62 0.41
C ALA A 94 8.33 -2.33 -0.46
N VAL A 95 8.58 -2.02 -1.72
CA VAL A 95 7.52 -1.79 -2.71
C VAL A 95 7.80 -2.61 -3.96
N THR A 96 6.76 -3.03 -4.66
CA THR A 96 6.95 -3.67 -5.96
C THR A 96 7.48 -2.67 -6.97
N CYS A 97 8.26 -3.15 -7.94
CA CYS A 97 8.80 -2.33 -9.03
C CYS A 97 7.71 -1.48 -9.72
N HIS A 98 6.51 -2.04 -9.94
CA HIS A 98 5.41 -1.30 -10.53
C HIS A 98 4.93 -0.12 -9.67
N LYS A 99 4.86 -0.30 -8.35
CA LYS A 99 4.49 0.78 -7.42
C LYS A 99 5.58 1.84 -7.26
N ALA A 100 6.82 1.50 -7.60
CA ALA A 100 7.96 2.42 -7.58
C ALA A 100 8.04 3.30 -8.85
N GLN A 101 7.20 3.06 -9.85
CA GLN A 101 7.21 3.86 -11.08
C GLN A 101 6.92 5.34 -10.77
N GLY A 102 7.70 6.22 -11.38
CA GLY A 102 7.64 7.68 -11.17
C GLY A 102 8.44 8.18 -9.97
N GLY A 103 8.82 7.33 -9.00
CA GLY A 103 9.69 7.69 -7.90
C GLY A 103 11.18 7.53 -8.25
N GLN A 104 12.06 8.28 -7.54
CA GLN A 104 13.51 8.11 -7.57
C GLN A 104 14.08 8.24 -6.16
N TRP A 105 15.08 7.42 -5.87
CA TRP A 105 15.75 7.39 -4.56
C TRP A 105 17.26 7.34 -4.74
N ARG A 106 17.99 7.97 -3.83
CA ARG A 106 19.46 7.99 -3.87
C ARG A 106 20.06 6.59 -3.78
N ARG A 107 19.47 5.72 -2.95
CA ARG A 107 19.92 4.34 -2.74
C ARG A 107 18.73 3.40 -2.93
N VAL A 108 18.90 2.43 -3.82
CA VAL A 108 17.87 1.44 -4.13
C VAL A 108 18.45 0.05 -3.94
N PHE A 109 17.72 -0.79 -3.22
CA PHE A 109 17.99 -2.21 -3.07
C PHE A 109 16.96 -2.96 -3.90
N ILE A 110 17.42 -3.79 -4.84
CA ILE A 110 16.55 -4.58 -5.70
C ILE A 110 16.73 -6.04 -5.37
N ASP A 111 15.63 -6.68 -4.97
CA ASP A 111 15.51 -8.13 -4.88
C ASP A 111 14.58 -8.60 -5.99
N GLN A 112 15.11 -9.39 -6.93
CA GLN A 112 14.29 -9.91 -8.02
C GLN A 112 13.44 -11.12 -7.61
N GLY A 113 13.73 -11.71 -6.44
CA GLY A 113 13.12 -12.95 -6.00
C GLY A 113 13.48 -14.14 -6.88
N TYR A 114 12.69 -15.21 -6.79
CA TYR A 114 12.84 -16.36 -7.66
C TYR A 114 12.23 -16.08 -9.04
N LEU A 115 13.03 -16.30 -10.08
CA LEU A 115 12.59 -16.24 -11.49
C LEU A 115 12.81 -17.60 -12.13
N PRO A 116 11.77 -18.24 -12.67
CA PRO A 116 11.95 -19.44 -13.46
C PRO A 116 12.70 -19.09 -14.76
N PRO A 117 13.47 -20.04 -15.33
CA PRO A 117 14.33 -19.78 -16.51
C PRO A 117 13.58 -19.22 -17.73
N ASP A 118 12.33 -19.63 -17.92
CA ASP A 118 11.45 -19.18 -18.99
C ASP A 118 10.91 -17.75 -18.81
N ALA A 119 11.06 -17.18 -17.62
CA ALA A 119 10.65 -15.79 -17.34
C ALA A 119 11.67 -14.74 -17.80
N LEU A 120 12.88 -15.15 -18.24
CA LEU A 120 13.95 -14.26 -18.68
C LEU A 120 13.71 -13.72 -20.11
N GLY A 121 12.59 -13.08 -20.32
CA GLY A 121 12.19 -12.50 -21.60
C GLY A 121 12.17 -10.97 -21.62
N VAL A 122 11.55 -10.40 -22.65
CA VAL A 122 11.41 -8.95 -22.82
C VAL A 122 10.72 -8.29 -21.62
N SER A 123 9.75 -8.96 -21.01
CA SER A 123 9.05 -8.44 -19.81
C SER A 123 10.00 -8.30 -18.64
N TYR A 124 10.92 -9.24 -18.46
CA TYR A 124 11.95 -9.17 -17.44
C TYR A 124 12.93 -8.00 -17.69
N LEU A 125 13.37 -7.79 -18.92
CA LEU A 125 14.22 -6.65 -19.27
C LEU A 125 13.54 -5.32 -19.02
N ARG A 126 12.25 -5.21 -19.30
CA ARG A 126 11.44 -4.01 -18.97
C ARG A 126 11.33 -3.78 -17.47
N TRP A 127 11.16 -4.86 -16.71
CA TRP A 127 11.16 -4.81 -15.26
C TRP A 127 12.52 -4.34 -14.71
N LEU A 128 13.62 -4.90 -15.20
CA LEU A 128 14.98 -4.49 -14.85
C LEU A 128 15.21 -3.00 -15.13
N TYR A 129 14.88 -2.57 -16.34
CA TYR A 129 15.00 -1.17 -16.71
C TYR A 129 14.22 -0.27 -15.75
N THR A 130 12.98 -0.62 -15.46
CA THR A 130 12.15 0.13 -14.52
C THR A 130 12.77 0.16 -13.14
N ALA A 131 13.25 -0.97 -12.62
CA ALA A 131 13.83 -1.08 -11.30
C ALA A 131 15.15 -0.28 -11.18
N PHE A 132 16.05 -0.42 -12.16
CA PHE A 132 17.37 0.24 -12.13
C PHE A 132 17.27 1.75 -12.25
N THR A 133 16.36 2.24 -13.09
CA THR A 133 16.13 3.68 -13.27
C THR A 133 15.46 4.37 -12.08
N ARG A 134 15.12 3.62 -11.02
CA ARG A 134 14.63 4.21 -9.75
C ARG A 134 15.76 4.78 -8.91
N THR A 135 17.02 4.43 -9.20
CA THR A 135 18.15 4.93 -8.42
C THR A 135 18.76 6.18 -9.06
N SER A 136 19.17 7.14 -8.20
CA SER A 136 19.87 8.34 -8.64
C SER A 136 21.34 8.39 -8.18
N ASP A 137 21.78 7.48 -7.28
CA ASP A 137 23.15 7.45 -6.75
C ASP A 137 23.70 6.02 -6.70
N ARG A 138 23.18 5.16 -5.82
CA ARG A 138 23.69 3.80 -5.60
C ARG A 138 22.61 2.74 -5.72
N LEU A 139 22.91 1.72 -6.52
CA LEU A 139 22.11 0.52 -6.71
C LEU A 139 22.74 -0.67 -5.99
N TYR A 140 21.95 -1.42 -5.27
CA TYR A 140 22.33 -2.66 -4.60
C TYR A 140 21.44 -3.79 -5.09
N LEU A 141 22.07 -4.87 -5.56
CA LEU A 141 21.39 -6.06 -5.99
C LEU A 141 21.42 -7.08 -4.85
N VAL A 142 20.25 -7.52 -4.40
CA VAL A 142 20.07 -8.44 -3.29
C VAL A 142 19.69 -9.80 -3.86
N ASN A 143 20.30 -10.88 -3.34
CA ASN A 143 20.04 -12.27 -3.78
C ASN A 143 20.15 -12.45 -5.31
N TRP A 144 21.08 -11.73 -5.94
CA TRP A 144 21.21 -11.73 -7.38
C TRP A 144 21.88 -13.02 -7.87
N PRO A 145 21.30 -13.74 -8.85
CA PRO A 145 21.87 -14.99 -9.38
C PRO A 145 23.28 -14.81 -9.95
N GLU A 146 24.17 -15.75 -9.66
CA GLU A 146 25.57 -15.68 -10.14
C GLU A 146 25.67 -15.70 -11.66
N GLU A 147 24.79 -16.44 -12.33
CA GLU A 147 24.74 -16.58 -13.78
C GLU A 147 24.43 -15.24 -14.49
N GLN A 148 23.85 -14.30 -13.77
CA GLN A 148 23.54 -12.95 -14.27
C GLN A 148 24.59 -11.91 -13.88
N ARG A 149 25.67 -12.34 -13.22
CA ARG A 149 26.77 -11.47 -12.85
C ARG A 149 27.88 -11.57 -13.89
N VAL A 150 28.25 -10.46 -14.48
CA VAL A 150 29.48 -10.37 -15.26
C VAL A 150 30.62 -10.03 -14.31
N THR A 151 31.51 -10.96 -14.05
CA THR A 151 32.80 -10.66 -13.42
C THR A 151 33.60 -9.86 -14.44
N ALA A 152 33.90 -8.59 -14.13
CA ALA A 152 34.85 -7.84 -14.93
C ALA A 152 36.20 -8.59 -14.96
N PRO A 153 36.88 -8.64 -16.10
CA PRO A 153 38.20 -9.25 -16.21
C PRO A 153 39.25 -8.58 -15.35
#